data_462879bfedd6a16ac33d990fad71080d
#
_entry.id   462879bfedd6a16ac33d990fad71080d
#
_cell.length_a   1.000
_cell.length_b   1.000
_cell.length_c   1.000
_cell.angle_alpha   90.00
_cell.angle_beta   90.00
_cell.angle_gamma   90.00
#
_symmetry.space_group_name_H-M   'P 1'
#
loop_
_entity.id
_entity.type
_entity.pdbx_description
1 polymer ?
#
loop_
_entity_poly.entity_id
_entity_poly.type
_entity_poly.pdbx_seq_one_letter_code
_entity_poly.pdbx_strand_id
1 'polypeptide(L)'
;MKRMRDGSYTIKPTYKVGEHDIVPDMLAKRALLHPDQVAVEQRSSVGSTRSLTTAELQRQVEYTACGLIGLGVQAGDAVAILAPTSYEWLLLDLALLSIGAITVPI
;
A
#
# COMPACT_ATOMS: atom_id res chain seq x y z
N MET A 1 -15.94 -23.15 -2.32
CA MET A 1 -15.83 -23.18 -0.85
C MET A 1 -16.00 -24.61 -0.37
N LYS A 2 -15.08 -25.08 0.44
CA LYS A 2 -15.10 -26.44 0.99
C LYS A 2 -15.14 -26.37 2.52
N ARG A 3 -16.08 -27.10 3.16
CA ARG A 3 -16.11 -27.24 4.62
C ARG A 3 -15.11 -28.31 5.06
N MET A 4 -14.26 -27.99 6.03
CA MET A 4 -13.27 -28.89 6.60
C MET A 4 -13.90 -29.70 7.76
N ARG A 5 -13.21 -30.77 8.19
CA ARG A 5 -13.70 -31.65 9.28
C ARG A 5 -13.83 -30.95 10.62
N ASP A 6 -13.03 -29.92 10.87
CA ASP A 6 -13.05 -29.08 12.08
C ASP A 6 -14.15 -28.01 12.08
N GLY A 7 -14.98 -27.97 11.02
CA GLY A 7 -16.07 -27.01 10.85
C GLY A 7 -15.65 -25.71 10.15
N SER A 8 -14.36 -25.50 9.88
CA SER A 8 -13.87 -24.34 9.14
C SER A 8 -14.21 -24.45 7.63
N TYR A 9 -14.14 -23.32 6.94
CA TYR A 9 -14.32 -23.25 5.50
C TYR A 9 -13.03 -22.81 4.81
N THR A 10 -12.73 -23.40 3.68
CA THR A 10 -11.60 -23.01 2.84
C THR A 10 -12.07 -22.70 1.42
N ILE A 11 -11.48 -21.68 0.83
CA ILE A 11 -11.67 -21.30 -0.57
C ILE A 11 -10.29 -21.33 -1.22
N LYS A 12 -10.19 -22.01 -2.37
CA LYS A 12 -8.94 -21.96 -3.13
C LYS A 12 -8.65 -20.52 -3.56
N PRO A 13 -7.44 -20.01 -3.35
CA PRO A 13 -7.08 -18.70 -3.86
C PRO A 13 -7.17 -18.67 -5.39
N THR A 14 -7.71 -17.59 -5.93
CA THR A 14 -7.77 -17.34 -7.37
C THR A 14 -6.46 -16.78 -7.92
N TYR A 15 -5.60 -16.30 -7.03
CA TYR A 15 -4.30 -15.74 -7.33
C TYR A 15 -3.19 -16.55 -6.63
N LYS A 16 -2.10 -16.81 -7.36
CA LYS A 16 -0.92 -17.46 -6.81
C LYS A 16 0.14 -16.40 -6.54
N VAL A 17 0.48 -16.22 -5.27
CA VAL A 17 1.58 -15.33 -4.84
C VAL A 17 2.90 -16.04 -5.10
N GLY A 18 3.80 -15.41 -5.83
CA GLY A 18 5.17 -15.87 -6.03
C GLY A 18 6.05 -15.55 -4.83
N GLU A 19 7.20 -16.23 -4.74
CA GLU A 19 8.14 -16.07 -3.62
C GLU A 19 8.69 -14.63 -3.50
N HIS A 20 8.77 -13.92 -4.62
CA HIS A 20 9.30 -12.55 -4.67
C HIS A 20 8.23 -11.47 -4.88
N ASP A 21 6.94 -11.85 -4.81
CA ASP A 21 5.87 -10.87 -4.92
C ASP A 21 5.76 -10.04 -3.65
N ILE A 22 5.86 -8.73 -3.80
CA ILE A 22 5.67 -7.75 -2.73
C ILE A 22 4.62 -6.71 -3.12
N VAL A 23 3.93 -6.15 -2.13
CA VAL A 23 2.84 -5.19 -2.37
C VAL A 23 3.30 -3.95 -3.15
N PRO A 24 4.45 -3.32 -2.87
CA PRO A 24 4.92 -2.16 -3.63
C PRO A 24 5.11 -2.44 -5.12
N ASP A 25 5.56 -3.64 -5.49
CA ASP A 25 5.75 -4.01 -6.90
C ASP A 25 4.42 -4.11 -7.65
N MET A 26 3.35 -4.46 -6.98
CA MET A 26 2.00 -4.49 -7.58
C MET A 26 1.57 -3.08 -7.98
N LEU A 27 1.82 -2.07 -7.14
CA LEU A 27 1.54 -0.68 -7.47
C LEU A 27 2.41 -0.19 -8.63
N ALA A 28 3.71 -0.47 -8.61
CA ALA A 28 4.64 -0.10 -9.66
C ALA A 28 4.25 -0.70 -11.02
N LYS A 29 3.90 -1.99 -11.06
CA LYS A 29 3.41 -2.66 -12.27
C LYS A 29 2.11 -2.04 -12.78
N ARG A 30 1.16 -1.74 -11.88
CA ARG A 30 -0.10 -1.12 -12.24
C ARG A 30 0.10 0.30 -12.79
N ALA A 31 1.04 1.06 -12.23
CA ALA A 31 1.38 2.39 -12.72
C ALA A 31 1.98 2.37 -14.13
N LEU A 32 2.69 1.31 -14.50
CA LEU A 32 3.21 1.11 -15.85
C LEU A 32 2.10 0.69 -16.84
N LEU A 33 1.20 -0.21 -16.45
CA LEU A 33 0.18 -0.78 -17.32
C LEU A 33 -1.06 0.12 -17.44
N HIS A 34 -1.44 0.79 -16.36
CA HIS A 34 -2.66 1.59 -16.26
C HIS A 34 -2.38 2.92 -15.52
N PRO A 35 -1.49 3.79 -16.05
CA PRO A 35 -1.04 5.00 -15.35
C PRO A 35 -2.17 5.98 -15.04
N ASP A 36 -3.16 6.09 -15.93
CA ASP A 36 -4.25 7.06 -15.83
C ASP A 36 -5.46 6.54 -15.05
N GLN A 37 -5.43 5.29 -14.60
CA GLN A 37 -6.52 4.71 -13.82
C GLN A 37 -6.53 5.31 -12.41
N VAL A 38 -7.71 5.71 -11.93
CA VAL A 38 -7.87 6.20 -10.55
C VAL A 38 -7.54 5.10 -9.55
N ALA A 39 -6.58 5.36 -8.67
CA ALA A 39 -6.16 4.44 -7.61
C ALA A 39 -6.75 4.81 -6.26
N VAL A 40 -6.90 6.10 -5.97
CA VAL A 40 -7.39 6.61 -4.69
C VAL A 40 -8.37 7.76 -4.92
N GLU A 41 -9.47 7.72 -4.19
CA GLU A 41 -10.41 8.83 -4.07
C GLU A 41 -10.54 9.20 -2.59
N GLN A 42 -10.40 10.48 -2.28
CA GLN A 42 -10.55 11.01 -0.95
C GLN A 42 -11.65 12.08 -0.94
N ARG A 43 -12.63 11.90 -0.08
CA ARG A 43 -13.65 12.93 0.18
C ARG A 43 -13.17 13.86 1.28
N SER A 44 -13.30 15.17 1.03
CA SER A 44 -13.10 16.17 2.07
C SER A 44 -14.36 16.35 2.91
N SER A 45 -14.22 16.95 4.08
CA SER A 45 -15.35 17.31 4.98
C SER A 45 -16.33 18.30 4.34
N VAL A 46 -15.91 19.05 3.34
CA VAL A 46 -16.74 20.02 2.57
C VAL A 46 -17.36 19.44 1.32
N GLY A 47 -17.29 18.10 1.10
CA GLY A 47 -17.95 17.41 0.00
C GLY A 47 -17.19 17.40 -1.33
N SER A 48 -16.00 17.99 -1.41
CA SER A 48 -15.13 17.85 -2.58
C SER A 48 -14.44 16.47 -2.60
N THR A 49 -14.16 15.96 -3.80
CA THR A 49 -13.44 14.69 -3.99
C THR A 49 -12.09 14.99 -4.65
N ARG A 50 -11.02 14.47 -4.06
CA ARG A 50 -9.69 14.43 -4.65
C ARG A 50 -9.41 13.02 -5.17
N SER A 51 -9.01 12.91 -6.42
CA SER A 51 -8.63 11.63 -7.04
C SER A 51 -7.15 11.65 -7.40
N LEU A 52 -6.48 10.51 -7.20
CA LEU A 52 -5.11 10.28 -7.70
C LEU A 52 -5.12 9.10 -8.66
N THR A 53 -4.42 9.25 -9.77
CA THR A 53 -4.15 8.15 -10.69
C THR A 53 -3.10 7.20 -10.11
N THR A 54 -2.97 6.00 -10.68
CA THR A 54 -1.93 5.05 -10.25
C THR A 54 -0.53 5.61 -10.44
N ALA A 55 -0.28 6.36 -11.52
CA ALA A 55 1.01 7.01 -11.74
C ALA A 55 1.29 8.11 -10.71
N GLU A 56 0.28 8.90 -10.35
CA GLU A 56 0.41 9.95 -9.33
C GLU A 56 0.66 9.34 -7.94
N LEU A 57 -0.08 8.29 -7.57
CA LEU A 57 0.13 7.58 -6.31
C LEU A 57 1.53 6.99 -6.24
N GLN A 58 1.99 6.30 -7.29
CA GLN A 58 3.34 5.74 -7.34
C GLN A 58 4.40 6.81 -7.12
N ARG A 59 4.27 7.95 -7.78
CA ARG A 59 5.20 9.08 -7.62
C ARG A 59 5.22 9.63 -6.19
N GLN A 60 4.05 9.75 -5.56
CA GLN A 60 3.95 10.20 -4.17
C GLN A 60 4.58 9.19 -3.20
N VAL A 61 4.40 7.90 -3.45
CA VAL A 61 5.07 6.82 -2.67
C VAL A 61 6.58 6.93 -2.78
N GLU A 62 7.12 7.13 -3.99
CA GLU A 62 8.56 7.27 -4.21
C GLU A 62 9.12 8.50 -3.49
N TYR A 63 8.46 9.65 -3.59
CA TYR A 63 8.90 10.87 -2.89
C TYR A 63 8.88 10.69 -1.36
N THR A 64 7.82 10.07 -0.85
CA THR A 64 7.70 9.79 0.60
C THR A 64 8.78 8.82 1.05
N ALA A 65 9.04 7.76 0.28
CA ALA A 65 10.09 6.80 0.55
C ALA A 65 11.49 7.48 0.60
N CYS A 66 11.79 8.34 -0.36
CA CYS A 66 13.03 9.12 -0.37
C CYS A 66 13.13 10.03 0.89
N GLY A 67 12.03 10.64 1.30
CA GLY A 67 11.98 11.45 2.53
C GLY A 67 12.27 10.63 3.78
N LEU A 68 11.69 9.42 3.89
CA LEU A 68 11.92 8.51 5.01
C LEU A 68 13.38 8.05 5.07
N ILE A 69 13.99 7.72 3.93
CA ILE A 69 15.42 7.39 3.84
C ILE A 69 16.26 8.59 4.30
N GLY A 70 15.92 9.80 3.87
CA GLY A 70 16.59 11.02 4.30
C GLY A 70 16.50 11.29 5.80
N LEU A 71 15.43 10.83 6.46
CA LEU A 71 15.27 10.86 7.92
C LEU A 71 16.03 9.75 8.65
N GLY A 72 16.66 8.82 7.92
CA GLY A 72 17.45 7.73 8.48
C GLY A 72 16.73 6.39 8.63
N VAL A 73 15.53 6.24 8.08
CA VAL A 73 14.82 4.95 8.10
C VAL A 73 15.53 3.97 7.18
N GLN A 74 15.81 2.77 7.70
CA GLN A 74 16.50 1.69 7.00
C GLN A 74 15.62 0.46 6.86
N ALA A 75 15.97 -0.44 5.93
CA ALA A 75 15.32 -1.74 5.81
C ALA A 75 15.39 -2.51 7.13
N GLY A 76 14.27 -3.09 7.54
CA GLY A 76 14.14 -3.80 8.81
C GLY A 76 13.74 -2.93 10.01
N ASP A 77 13.78 -1.60 9.88
CA ASP A 77 13.30 -0.71 10.94
C ASP A 77 11.79 -0.83 11.12
N ALA A 78 11.35 -0.84 12.38
CA ALA A 78 9.94 -0.77 12.74
C ALA A 78 9.52 0.68 12.91
N VAL A 79 8.52 1.13 12.15
CA VAL A 79 8.01 2.50 12.18
C VAL A 79 6.53 2.50 12.54
N ALA A 80 6.21 3.13 13.66
CA ALA A 80 4.83 3.24 14.12
C ALA A 80 4.08 4.36 13.38
N ILE A 81 2.84 4.05 12.96
CA ILE A 81 1.92 5.04 12.39
C ILE A 81 0.77 5.24 13.38
N LEU A 82 0.70 6.43 13.98
CA LEU A 82 -0.41 6.87 14.81
C LEU A 82 -1.23 7.90 14.03
N ALA A 83 -2.21 7.43 13.29
CA ALA A 83 -3.08 8.28 12.48
C ALA A 83 -4.41 7.56 12.21
N PRO A 84 -5.51 8.31 11.97
CA PRO A 84 -6.74 7.71 11.47
C PRO A 84 -6.52 7.15 10.07
N THR A 85 -7.40 6.24 9.66
CA THR A 85 -7.43 5.74 8.28
C THR A 85 -7.64 6.90 7.31
N SER A 86 -6.63 7.16 6.49
CA SER A 86 -6.54 8.33 5.61
C SER A 86 -5.64 8.05 4.42
N TYR A 87 -5.62 8.96 3.45
CA TYR A 87 -4.67 8.91 2.34
C TYR A 87 -3.21 8.92 2.83
N GLU A 88 -2.92 9.77 3.81
CA GLU A 88 -1.57 9.90 4.40
C GLU A 88 -1.12 8.59 5.06
N TRP A 89 -2.04 7.88 5.71
CA TRP A 89 -1.77 6.57 6.30
C TRP A 89 -1.38 5.55 5.22
N LEU A 90 -2.18 5.47 4.15
CA LEU A 90 -1.90 4.59 3.01
C LEU A 90 -0.56 4.92 2.35
N LEU A 91 -0.30 6.20 2.14
CA LEU A 91 0.93 6.69 1.52
C LEU A 91 2.16 6.29 2.33
N LEU A 92 2.13 6.50 3.66
CA LEU A 92 3.21 6.12 4.56
C LEU A 92 3.42 4.61 4.59
N ASP A 93 2.36 3.82 4.65
CA ASP A 93 2.44 2.36 4.64
C ASP A 93 3.13 1.84 3.36
N LEU A 94 2.67 2.27 2.20
CA LEU A 94 3.26 1.89 0.92
C LEU A 94 4.72 2.35 0.80
N ALA A 95 5.05 3.54 1.29
CA ALA A 95 6.41 4.05 1.27
C ALA A 95 7.35 3.25 2.20
N LEU A 96 6.89 2.92 3.41
CA LEU A 96 7.65 2.08 4.34
C LEU A 96 7.89 0.69 3.77
N LEU A 97 6.86 0.05 3.22
CA LEU A 97 6.99 -1.26 2.58
C LEU A 97 7.96 -1.23 1.41
N SER A 98 7.98 -0.15 0.62
CA SER A 98 8.86 -0.03 -0.56
C SER A 98 10.34 0.08 -0.22
N ILE A 99 10.69 0.53 0.98
CA ILE A 99 12.08 0.60 1.47
C ILE A 99 12.46 -0.58 2.38
N GLY A 100 11.58 -1.55 2.55
CA GLY A 100 11.82 -2.73 3.38
C GLY A 100 11.68 -2.48 4.89
N ALA A 101 11.06 -1.39 5.29
CA ALA A 101 10.72 -1.13 6.69
C ALA A 101 9.44 -1.89 7.11
N ILE A 102 9.20 -1.95 8.40
CA ILE A 102 8.06 -2.64 9.00
C ILE A 102 7.07 -1.60 9.51
N THR A 103 5.87 -1.59 8.95
CA THR A 103 4.80 -0.73 9.43
C THR A 103 4.18 -1.29 10.71
N VAL A 104 4.09 -0.48 11.75
CA VAL A 104 3.45 -0.81 13.02
C VAL A 104 2.25 0.11 13.21
N PRO A 105 1.02 -0.32 12.86
CA PRO A 105 -0.19 0.48 13.08
C PRO A 105 -0.54 0.55 14.56
N ILE A 106 -0.93 1.72 15.01
CA ILE A 106 -1.37 1.95 16.38
C ILE A 106 -2.82 2.39 16.40
#